data_9ecc7de7ed57e0787326069a3a72390a
#
_entry.id   9ecc7de7ed57e0787326069a3a72390a
#
_cell.length_a   1.000
_cell.length_b   1.000
_cell.length_c   1.000
_cell.angle_alpha   90.00
_cell.angle_beta   90.00
_cell.angle_gamma   90.00
#
_symmetry.space_group_name_H-M   'P 1'
#
loop_
_entity.id
_entity.type
_entity.pdbx_description
1 polymer ?
#
loop_
_entity_poly.entity_id
_entity_poly.type
_entity_poly.pdbx_seq_one_letter_code
_entity_poly.pdbx_strand_id
1 'polypeptide(L)'
;MRRAFTAQIIINHVQARDGEKIDNMDQALQRAVDNGVKHLVIQPTHLMHGAEYDELCAAAESYKDRIETIEIAEPLLGEVGKDGSETNADKKAVAEALTAEAVKAAGYESLEDAAKDSTAFVFMGHGTSHAAAVTYTQMQTQMDELAYGNVYIGTVEGKPAETACEAVIERIKEEGYKKVVLRPLMVVAGDHANNDMAGDDDDSWKSQFE
;
A
#
# COMPACT_ATOMS: atom_id res chain seq x y z
N MET A 1 -15.38 -19.05 2.89
CA MET A 1 -14.22 -18.14 2.75
C MET A 1 -13.14 -18.59 3.72
N ARG A 2 -11.88 -18.55 3.30
CA ARG A 2 -10.70 -18.90 4.11
C ARG A 2 -9.63 -17.87 3.83
N ARG A 3 -8.80 -17.53 4.84
CA ARG A 3 -7.63 -16.68 4.65
C ARG A 3 -6.35 -17.49 4.58
N ALA A 4 -5.37 -17.00 3.86
CA ALA A 4 -4.00 -17.48 3.82
C ALA A 4 -3.06 -16.28 3.85
N PHE A 5 -1.83 -16.48 4.30
CA PHE A 5 -0.81 -15.44 4.33
C PHE A 5 0.34 -15.81 3.38
N THR A 6 0.92 -14.82 2.75
CA THR A 6 2.11 -14.96 1.90
C THR A 6 3.40 -15.00 2.73
N ALA A 7 3.48 -14.19 3.80
CA ALA A 7 4.68 -14.06 4.63
C ALA A 7 4.75 -15.11 5.76
N GLN A 8 5.65 -16.10 5.64
CA GLN A 8 5.84 -17.15 6.66
C GLN A 8 6.23 -16.60 8.02
N ILE A 9 7.01 -15.50 8.06
CA ILE A 9 7.42 -14.87 9.33
C ILE A 9 6.20 -14.34 10.09
N ILE A 10 5.23 -13.77 9.39
CA ILE A 10 3.98 -13.26 9.98
C ILE A 10 3.10 -14.41 10.47
N ILE A 11 3.02 -15.52 9.71
CA ILE A 11 2.31 -16.74 10.16
C ILE A 11 2.89 -17.24 11.50
N ASN A 12 4.22 -17.33 11.58
CA ASN A 12 4.90 -17.79 12.79
C ASN A 12 4.67 -16.83 13.97
N HIS A 13 4.70 -15.52 13.71
CA HIS A 13 4.46 -14.50 14.73
C HIS A 13 3.01 -14.58 15.29
N VAL A 14 2.02 -14.65 14.41
CA VAL A 14 0.60 -14.76 14.81
C VAL A 14 0.36 -16.07 15.57
N GLN A 15 0.95 -17.17 15.11
CA GLN A 15 0.83 -18.45 15.82
C GLN A 15 1.46 -18.39 17.22
N ALA A 16 2.61 -17.73 17.36
CA ALA A 16 3.28 -17.60 18.67
C ALA A 16 2.51 -16.68 19.63
N ARG A 17 1.96 -15.58 19.12
CA ARG A 17 1.23 -14.59 19.92
C ARG A 17 -0.18 -15.05 20.30
N ASP A 18 -0.94 -15.58 19.34
CA ASP A 18 -2.38 -15.82 19.48
C ASP A 18 -2.74 -17.31 19.51
N GLY A 19 -1.79 -18.21 19.25
CA GLY A 19 -2.04 -19.65 19.10
C GLY A 19 -2.81 -20.00 17.82
N GLU A 20 -3.06 -19.03 16.93
CA GLU A 20 -3.83 -19.22 15.72
C GLU A 20 -2.97 -19.82 14.59
N LYS A 21 -3.47 -20.90 13.98
CA LYS A 21 -2.84 -21.51 12.81
C LYS A 21 -3.43 -20.94 11.53
N ILE A 22 -2.59 -20.24 10.78
CA ILE A 22 -2.94 -19.67 9.49
C ILE A 22 -2.22 -20.47 8.41
N ASP A 23 -2.94 -20.86 7.37
CA ASP A 23 -2.35 -21.52 6.20
C ASP A 23 -1.48 -20.53 5.42
N ASN A 24 -0.35 -20.98 4.90
CA ASN A 24 0.31 -20.30 3.79
C ASN A 24 -0.42 -20.63 2.46
N MET A 25 0.04 -20.06 1.35
CA MET A 25 -0.64 -20.21 0.05
C MET A 25 -0.77 -21.67 -0.37
N ASP A 26 0.33 -22.45 -0.32
CA ASP A 26 0.30 -23.87 -0.71
C ASP A 26 -0.63 -24.70 0.16
N GLN A 27 -0.62 -24.45 1.46
CA GLN A 27 -1.50 -25.16 2.40
C GLN A 27 -2.98 -24.84 2.12
N ALA A 28 -3.30 -23.58 1.82
CA ALA A 28 -4.66 -23.16 1.52
C ALA A 28 -5.15 -23.74 0.19
N LEU A 29 -4.29 -23.74 -0.85
CA LEU A 29 -4.59 -24.31 -2.17
C LEU A 29 -4.74 -25.83 -2.09
N GLN A 30 -3.82 -26.53 -1.40
CA GLN A 30 -3.92 -27.97 -1.17
C GLN A 30 -5.21 -28.33 -0.46
N ARG A 31 -5.59 -27.56 0.56
CA ARG A 31 -6.84 -27.76 1.29
C ARG A 31 -8.08 -27.50 0.43
N ALA A 32 -8.02 -26.56 -0.54
CA ALA A 32 -9.10 -26.37 -1.51
C ALA A 32 -9.28 -27.63 -2.38
N VAL A 33 -8.18 -28.21 -2.85
CA VAL A 33 -8.20 -29.49 -3.60
C VAL A 33 -8.78 -30.62 -2.74
N ASP A 34 -8.30 -30.80 -1.50
CA ASP A 34 -8.73 -31.85 -0.59
C ASP A 34 -10.23 -31.75 -0.27
N ASN A 35 -10.78 -30.54 -0.26
CA ASN A 35 -12.21 -30.29 -0.06
C ASN A 35 -13.04 -30.35 -1.36
N GLY A 36 -12.44 -30.71 -2.50
CA GLY A 36 -13.12 -30.85 -3.78
C GLY A 36 -13.61 -29.51 -4.38
N VAL A 37 -12.94 -28.40 -4.06
CA VAL A 37 -13.27 -27.09 -4.64
C VAL A 37 -12.97 -27.13 -6.14
N LYS A 38 -13.97 -26.77 -6.95
CA LYS A 38 -13.87 -26.75 -8.41
C LYS A 38 -13.61 -25.35 -8.96
N HIS A 39 -14.18 -24.33 -8.33
CA HIS A 39 -14.05 -22.94 -8.72
C HIS A 39 -13.50 -22.16 -7.53
N LEU A 40 -12.32 -21.60 -7.68
CA LEU A 40 -11.64 -20.84 -6.65
C LEU A 40 -11.48 -19.38 -7.09
N VAL A 41 -11.88 -18.45 -6.23
CA VAL A 41 -11.58 -17.03 -6.38
C VAL A 41 -10.60 -16.64 -5.27
N ILE A 42 -9.47 -16.05 -5.64
CA ILE A 42 -8.47 -15.52 -4.72
C ILE A 42 -8.58 -14.01 -4.72
N GLN A 43 -8.88 -13.42 -3.56
CA GLN A 43 -8.85 -11.98 -3.36
C GLN A 43 -7.57 -11.61 -2.62
N PRO A 44 -6.55 -11.05 -3.31
CA PRO A 44 -5.37 -10.54 -2.65
C PRO A 44 -5.71 -9.28 -1.84
N THR A 45 -5.06 -9.13 -0.71
CA THR A 45 -5.09 -7.89 0.09
C THR A 45 -3.77 -7.13 -0.05
N HIS A 46 -3.07 -7.33 -1.15
CA HIS A 46 -1.86 -6.59 -1.50
C HIS A 46 -2.22 -5.18 -1.99
N LEU A 47 -1.30 -4.25 -1.75
CA LEU A 47 -1.46 -2.88 -2.24
C LEU A 47 -1.28 -2.81 -3.77
N MET A 48 -0.29 -3.55 -4.30
CA MET A 48 0.14 -3.51 -5.70
C MET A 48 0.63 -4.88 -6.18
N HIS A 49 0.93 -5.00 -7.47
CA HIS A 49 1.57 -6.14 -8.13
C HIS A 49 3.07 -6.22 -7.75
N GLY A 50 3.38 -6.43 -6.47
CA GLY A 50 4.73 -6.62 -5.97
C GLY A 50 5.15 -8.09 -5.95
N ALA A 51 6.34 -8.36 -5.39
CA ALA A 51 6.91 -9.71 -5.32
C ALA A 51 5.96 -10.74 -4.66
N GLU A 52 5.27 -10.36 -3.59
CA GLU A 52 4.32 -11.24 -2.89
C GLU A 52 3.07 -11.56 -3.72
N TYR A 53 2.65 -10.64 -4.59
CA TYR A 53 1.57 -10.91 -5.55
C TYR A 53 2.04 -11.86 -6.65
N ASP A 54 3.27 -11.70 -7.13
CA ASP A 54 3.87 -12.62 -8.12
C ASP A 54 4.01 -14.04 -7.55
N GLU A 55 4.44 -14.17 -6.29
CA GLU A 55 4.50 -15.45 -5.58
C GLU A 55 3.11 -16.09 -5.43
N LEU A 56 2.08 -15.29 -5.13
CA LEU A 56 0.68 -15.75 -5.08
C LEU A 56 0.23 -16.28 -6.45
N CYS A 57 0.49 -15.56 -7.52
CA CYS A 57 0.16 -15.97 -8.88
C CYS A 57 0.88 -17.25 -9.27
N ALA A 58 2.18 -17.37 -8.98
CA ALA A 58 2.98 -18.56 -9.24
C ALA A 58 2.47 -19.79 -8.45
N ALA A 59 2.11 -19.59 -7.18
CA ALA A 59 1.50 -20.65 -6.36
C ALA A 59 0.18 -21.12 -6.96
N ALA A 60 -0.72 -20.21 -7.32
CA ALA A 60 -2.01 -20.52 -7.93
C ALA A 60 -1.85 -21.26 -9.28
N GLU A 61 -0.89 -20.85 -10.11
CA GLU A 61 -0.59 -21.50 -11.39
C GLU A 61 -0.28 -22.98 -11.22
N SER A 62 0.45 -23.37 -10.17
CA SER A 62 0.83 -24.76 -9.89
C SER A 62 -0.36 -25.68 -9.56
N TYR A 63 -1.55 -25.12 -9.34
CA TYR A 63 -2.78 -25.86 -9.01
C TYR A 63 -3.81 -25.88 -10.15
N LYS A 64 -3.55 -25.28 -11.30
CA LYS A 64 -4.50 -25.18 -12.42
C LYS A 64 -4.98 -26.52 -12.95
N ASP A 65 -4.15 -27.56 -12.89
CA ASP A 65 -4.54 -28.92 -13.31
C ASP A 65 -5.38 -29.65 -12.25
N ARG A 66 -5.52 -29.10 -11.05
CA ARG A 66 -6.16 -29.73 -9.90
C ARG A 66 -7.47 -29.04 -9.48
N ILE A 67 -7.70 -27.82 -9.93
CA ILE A 67 -8.88 -26.99 -9.69
C ILE A 67 -9.41 -26.54 -11.05
N GLU A 68 -10.69 -26.72 -11.33
CA GLU A 68 -11.28 -26.48 -12.66
C GLU A 68 -11.12 -25.01 -13.11
N THR A 69 -11.29 -24.05 -12.18
CA THR A 69 -11.00 -22.62 -12.44
C THR A 69 -10.40 -21.98 -11.21
N ILE A 70 -9.35 -21.15 -11.44
CA ILE A 70 -8.75 -20.28 -10.43
C ILE A 70 -8.75 -18.87 -11.01
N GLU A 71 -9.47 -17.97 -10.35
CA GLU A 71 -9.52 -16.55 -10.68
C GLU A 71 -8.80 -15.77 -9.57
N ILE A 72 -7.90 -14.87 -9.94
CA ILE A 72 -7.17 -14.01 -9.02
C ILE A 72 -7.61 -12.57 -9.29
N ALA A 73 -8.13 -11.90 -8.26
CA ALA A 73 -8.49 -10.50 -8.39
C ALA A 73 -7.24 -9.60 -8.34
N GLU A 74 -7.41 -8.38 -8.86
CA GLU A 74 -6.37 -7.37 -8.82
C GLU A 74 -6.06 -6.90 -7.38
N PRO A 75 -4.81 -6.47 -7.11
CA PRO A 75 -4.46 -5.73 -5.91
C PRO A 75 -5.21 -4.40 -5.82
N LEU A 76 -5.14 -3.73 -4.66
CA LEU A 76 -5.90 -2.51 -4.39
C LEU A 76 -5.65 -1.37 -5.40
N LEU A 77 -4.41 -1.21 -5.88
CA LEU A 77 -4.04 -0.17 -6.85
C LEU A 77 -4.13 -0.63 -8.32
N GLY A 78 -4.69 -1.84 -8.55
CA GLY A 78 -4.87 -2.41 -9.88
C GLY A 78 -3.56 -2.64 -10.64
N GLU A 79 -3.65 -2.70 -11.95
CA GLU A 79 -2.54 -2.94 -12.86
C GLU A 79 -1.38 -1.93 -12.68
N VAL A 80 -0.16 -2.43 -12.81
CA VAL A 80 1.05 -1.60 -12.93
C VAL A 80 1.21 -1.19 -14.38
N GLY A 81 1.17 0.11 -14.67
CA GLY A 81 1.45 0.62 -16.00
C GLY A 81 2.93 0.47 -16.39
N LYS A 82 3.29 0.91 -17.59
CA LYS A 82 4.66 0.81 -18.13
C LYS A 82 5.63 1.75 -17.45
N ASP A 83 5.13 2.91 -17.02
CA ASP A 83 5.93 3.94 -16.37
C ASP A 83 5.10 4.77 -15.37
N GLY A 84 5.72 5.76 -14.75
CA GLY A 84 5.10 6.59 -13.73
C GLY A 84 3.95 7.47 -14.21
N SER A 85 3.75 7.63 -15.52
CA SER A 85 2.67 8.46 -16.09
C SER A 85 1.34 7.70 -16.30
N GLU A 86 1.36 6.38 -16.20
CA GLU A 86 0.17 5.57 -16.43
C GLU A 86 -0.65 5.42 -15.14
N THR A 87 -1.82 6.04 -15.10
CA THR A 87 -2.81 5.93 -14.02
C THR A 87 -3.93 4.95 -14.40
N ASN A 88 -4.81 4.62 -13.46
CA ASN A 88 -5.97 3.76 -13.70
C ASN A 88 -7.12 4.12 -12.73
N ALA A 89 -8.28 3.51 -12.95
CA ALA A 89 -9.48 3.77 -12.15
C ALA A 89 -9.33 3.38 -10.67
N ASP A 90 -8.55 2.34 -10.37
CA ASP A 90 -8.33 1.85 -9.00
C ASP A 90 -7.44 2.85 -8.23
N LYS A 91 -6.34 3.31 -8.82
CA LYS A 91 -5.49 4.36 -8.25
C LYS A 91 -6.27 5.63 -7.99
N LYS A 92 -7.13 6.03 -8.94
CA LYS A 92 -8.01 7.19 -8.80
C LYS A 92 -8.96 7.04 -7.61
N ALA A 93 -9.67 5.92 -7.53
CA ALA A 93 -10.61 5.65 -6.45
C ALA A 93 -9.93 5.65 -5.07
N VAL A 94 -8.72 5.06 -4.99
CA VAL A 94 -7.92 5.05 -3.75
C VAL A 94 -7.43 6.46 -3.42
N ALA A 95 -6.92 7.23 -4.38
CA ALA A 95 -6.47 8.61 -4.18
C ALA A 95 -7.60 9.49 -3.63
N GLU A 96 -8.79 9.42 -4.24
CA GLU A 96 -9.97 10.17 -3.81
C GLU A 96 -10.42 9.78 -2.39
N ALA A 97 -10.52 8.48 -2.10
CA ALA A 97 -10.97 7.98 -0.81
C ALA A 97 -9.99 8.31 0.33
N LEU A 98 -8.69 8.05 0.13
CA LEU A 98 -7.66 8.35 1.13
C LEU A 98 -7.59 9.84 1.45
N THR A 99 -7.61 10.67 0.40
CA THR A 99 -7.52 12.12 0.57
C THR A 99 -8.74 12.67 1.29
N ALA A 100 -9.94 12.25 0.93
CA ALA A 100 -11.17 12.68 1.59
C ALA A 100 -11.17 12.32 3.09
N GLU A 101 -10.76 11.10 3.45
CA GLU A 101 -10.70 10.67 4.84
C GLU A 101 -9.57 11.37 5.62
N ALA A 102 -8.42 11.63 4.99
CA ALA A 102 -7.31 12.35 5.63
C ALA A 102 -7.68 13.80 5.93
N VAL A 103 -8.29 14.51 4.99
CA VAL A 103 -8.79 15.89 5.14
C VAL A 103 -9.79 15.98 6.29
N LYS A 104 -10.80 15.11 6.27
CA LYS A 104 -11.83 15.04 7.31
C LYS A 104 -11.24 14.73 8.70
N ALA A 105 -10.33 13.75 8.78
CA ALA A 105 -9.70 13.37 10.04
C ALA A 105 -8.76 14.46 10.60
N ALA A 106 -8.22 15.32 9.72
CA ALA A 106 -7.41 16.47 10.10
C ALA A 106 -8.27 17.70 10.51
N GLY A 107 -9.60 17.62 10.36
CA GLY A 107 -10.54 18.68 10.73
C GLY A 107 -10.73 19.78 9.70
N TYR A 108 -10.32 19.54 8.44
CA TYR A 108 -10.56 20.47 7.33
C TYR A 108 -11.82 20.09 6.55
N GLU A 109 -12.44 21.08 5.90
CA GLU A 109 -13.58 20.87 5.02
C GLU A 109 -13.15 20.45 3.61
N SER A 110 -11.95 20.88 3.20
CA SER A 110 -11.39 20.58 1.88
C SER A 110 -9.85 20.61 1.88
N LEU A 111 -9.23 20.06 0.82
CA LEU A 111 -7.79 20.20 0.58
C LEU A 111 -7.38 21.68 0.41
N GLU A 112 -8.24 22.47 -0.22
CA GLU A 112 -8.00 23.90 -0.42
C GLU A 112 -7.95 24.65 0.92
N ASP A 113 -8.81 24.32 1.87
CA ASP A 113 -8.79 24.92 3.19
C ASP A 113 -7.55 24.52 4.00
N ALA A 114 -7.13 23.26 3.89
CA ALA A 114 -5.88 22.81 4.45
C ALA A 114 -4.65 23.53 3.83
N ALA A 115 -4.66 23.72 2.52
CA ALA A 115 -3.60 24.45 1.82
C ALA A 115 -3.51 25.94 2.27
N LYS A 116 -4.66 26.61 2.47
CA LYS A 116 -4.72 27.97 3.05
C LYS A 116 -4.10 28.04 4.44
N ASP A 117 -4.21 26.95 5.22
CA ASP A 117 -3.58 26.80 6.55
C ASP A 117 -2.13 26.26 6.45
N SER A 118 -1.54 26.30 5.28
CA SER A 118 -0.19 25.79 4.97
C SER A 118 0.01 24.33 5.38
N THR A 119 -1.02 23.48 5.23
CA THR A 119 -1.01 22.07 5.57
C THR A 119 -0.92 21.20 4.33
N ALA A 120 0.07 20.31 4.33
CA ALA A 120 0.26 19.24 3.35
C ALA A 120 -0.14 17.88 3.93
N PHE A 121 -0.50 16.94 3.07
CA PHE A 121 -0.77 15.55 3.42
C PHE A 121 0.29 14.66 2.78
N VAL A 122 0.83 13.73 3.54
CA VAL A 122 1.78 12.74 3.06
C VAL A 122 1.22 11.35 3.29
N PHE A 123 1.08 10.59 2.20
CA PHE A 123 0.70 9.19 2.26
C PHE A 123 1.95 8.32 2.12
N MET A 124 2.32 7.64 3.22
CA MET A 124 3.54 6.86 3.31
C MET A 124 3.26 5.37 3.04
N GLY A 125 3.78 4.84 1.94
CA GLY A 125 3.84 3.42 1.63
C GLY A 125 5.11 2.77 2.18
N HIS A 126 5.23 1.45 1.99
CA HIS A 126 6.43 0.72 2.41
C HIS A 126 7.65 1.04 1.52
N GLY A 127 7.44 1.09 0.22
CA GLY A 127 8.52 1.07 -0.76
C GLY A 127 8.86 -0.36 -1.17
N THR A 128 9.57 -0.52 -2.28
CA THR A 128 10.03 -1.82 -2.75
C THR A 128 11.13 -1.67 -3.80
N SER A 129 12.05 -2.63 -3.86
CA SER A 129 13.02 -2.75 -4.96
C SER A 129 12.47 -3.52 -6.16
N HIS A 130 11.25 -4.06 -6.08
CA HIS A 130 10.56 -4.70 -7.20
C HIS A 130 10.19 -3.67 -8.28
N ALA A 131 10.04 -4.11 -9.54
CA ALA A 131 9.66 -3.25 -10.65
C ALA A 131 8.33 -2.48 -10.41
N ALA A 132 7.44 -3.04 -9.59
CA ALA A 132 6.20 -2.40 -9.16
C ALA A 132 6.40 -1.13 -8.29
N ALA A 133 7.62 -0.77 -7.92
CA ALA A 133 7.92 0.49 -7.23
C ALA A 133 7.37 1.72 -7.97
N VAL A 134 7.31 1.64 -9.31
CA VAL A 134 6.71 2.68 -10.16
C VAL A 134 5.26 3.02 -9.78
N THR A 135 4.54 2.13 -9.12
CA THR A 135 3.17 2.36 -8.63
C THR A 135 3.10 3.54 -7.67
N TYR A 136 4.14 3.81 -6.89
CA TYR A 136 4.19 5.00 -6.03
C TYR A 136 4.30 6.29 -6.83
N THR A 137 5.12 6.30 -7.89
CA THR A 137 5.18 7.43 -8.84
C THR A 137 3.83 7.62 -9.53
N GLN A 138 3.17 6.53 -9.96
CA GLN A 138 1.84 6.58 -10.56
C GLN A 138 0.79 7.13 -9.59
N MET A 139 0.87 6.82 -8.29
CA MET A 139 -0.01 7.40 -7.28
C MET A 139 0.22 8.91 -7.14
N GLN A 140 1.48 9.39 -7.18
CA GLN A 140 1.73 10.83 -7.19
C GLN A 140 1.17 11.47 -8.45
N THR A 141 1.38 10.89 -9.63
CA THR A 141 0.80 11.35 -10.91
C THR A 141 -0.73 11.43 -10.79
N GLN A 142 -1.35 10.44 -10.17
CA GLN A 142 -2.81 10.43 -9.96
C GLN A 142 -3.26 11.57 -9.02
N MET A 143 -2.49 11.89 -7.97
CA MET A 143 -2.78 13.06 -7.13
C MET A 143 -2.68 14.36 -7.92
N ASP A 144 -1.64 14.48 -8.75
CA ASP A 144 -1.42 15.66 -9.59
C ASP A 144 -2.53 15.83 -10.64
N GLU A 145 -3.00 14.75 -11.28
CA GLU A 145 -4.14 14.76 -12.22
C GLU A 145 -5.47 15.18 -11.55
N LEU A 146 -5.63 14.86 -10.27
CA LEU A 146 -6.78 15.29 -9.46
C LEU A 146 -6.63 16.73 -8.94
N ALA A 147 -5.54 17.42 -9.28
CA ALA A 147 -5.20 18.74 -8.78
C ALA A 147 -5.06 18.81 -7.24
N TYR A 148 -4.58 17.74 -6.62
CA TYR A 148 -4.32 17.64 -5.18
C TYR A 148 -2.91 18.17 -4.85
N GLY A 149 -2.67 19.46 -5.08
CA GLY A 149 -1.35 20.09 -5.04
C GLY A 149 -0.67 20.10 -3.66
N ASN A 150 -1.37 19.77 -2.58
CA ASN A 150 -0.80 19.64 -1.24
C ASN A 150 -0.82 18.18 -0.75
N VAL A 151 -0.80 17.21 -1.67
CA VAL A 151 -0.76 15.77 -1.35
C VAL A 151 0.49 15.14 -1.95
N TYR A 152 1.22 14.41 -1.15
CA TYR A 152 2.51 13.81 -1.51
C TYR A 152 2.52 12.31 -1.19
N ILE A 153 3.20 11.55 -2.04
CA ILE A 153 3.45 10.12 -1.82
C ILE A 153 4.88 9.95 -1.33
N GLY A 154 5.03 9.23 -0.24
CA GLY A 154 6.32 8.85 0.31
C GLY A 154 6.43 7.36 0.57
N THR A 155 7.64 6.85 0.81
CA THR A 155 7.86 5.45 1.17
C THR A 155 8.95 5.30 2.24
N VAL A 156 8.76 4.34 3.16
CA VAL A 156 9.72 4.03 4.22
C VAL A 156 11.11 3.71 3.65
N GLU A 157 11.16 2.90 2.59
CA GLU A 157 12.43 2.48 1.99
C GLU A 157 13.03 3.51 1.01
N GLY A 158 12.37 4.64 0.77
CA GLY A 158 12.83 5.63 -0.22
C GLY A 158 12.96 5.05 -1.63
N LYS A 159 12.01 4.22 -2.02
CA LYS A 159 11.98 3.57 -3.34
C LYS A 159 10.58 3.64 -3.94
N PRO A 160 10.44 4.36 -5.07
CA PRO A 160 11.51 5.07 -5.84
C PRO A 160 12.09 6.28 -5.07
N ALA A 161 13.24 6.80 -5.52
CA ALA A 161 14.05 7.77 -4.78
C ALA A 161 13.32 9.09 -4.46
N GLU A 162 12.44 9.55 -5.35
CA GLU A 162 11.62 10.75 -5.15
C GLU A 162 10.60 10.61 -4.00
N THR A 163 10.38 9.41 -3.50
CA THR A 163 9.49 9.12 -2.37
C THR A 163 10.22 8.99 -1.03
N ALA A 164 11.55 9.18 -1.01
CA ALA A 164 12.33 9.20 0.22
C ALA A 164 11.89 10.36 1.13
N CYS A 165 12.01 10.17 2.45
CA CYS A 165 11.57 11.16 3.44
C CYS A 165 12.15 12.53 3.17
N GLU A 166 13.47 12.61 2.98
CA GLU A 166 14.18 13.86 2.72
C GLU A 166 13.69 14.55 1.44
N ALA A 167 13.48 13.78 0.36
CA ALA A 167 12.99 14.33 -0.91
C ALA A 167 11.56 14.91 -0.77
N VAL A 168 10.70 14.23 -0.01
CA VAL A 168 9.34 14.70 0.28
C VAL A 168 9.39 15.96 1.15
N ILE A 169 10.25 16.00 2.17
CA ILE A 169 10.44 17.18 3.03
C ILE A 169 10.91 18.38 2.23
N GLU A 170 11.92 18.22 1.34
CA GLU A 170 12.42 19.28 0.50
C GLU A 170 11.32 19.85 -0.39
N ARG A 171 10.57 19.00 -1.07
CA ARG A 171 9.46 19.40 -1.93
C ARG A 171 8.38 20.17 -1.17
N ILE A 172 7.98 19.71 0.00
CA ILE A 172 6.99 20.36 0.86
C ILE A 172 7.46 21.75 1.30
N LYS A 173 8.75 21.88 1.67
CA LYS A 173 9.35 23.16 2.05
C LYS A 173 9.44 24.14 0.88
N GLU A 174 9.83 23.67 -0.31
CA GLU A 174 9.90 24.48 -1.52
C GLU A 174 8.53 25.05 -1.92
N GLU A 175 7.46 24.25 -1.74
CA GLU A 175 6.09 24.65 -2.02
C GLU A 175 5.46 25.50 -0.89
N GLY A 176 6.19 25.72 0.22
CA GLY A 176 5.84 26.67 1.28
C GLY A 176 4.90 26.16 2.35
N TYR A 177 4.64 24.86 2.42
CA TYR A 177 3.85 24.25 3.49
C TYR A 177 4.65 24.20 4.80
N LYS A 178 3.94 24.29 5.93
CA LYS A 178 4.52 24.40 7.29
C LYS A 178 4.00 23.35 8.25
N LYS A 179 2.94 22.69 7.86
CA LYS A 179 2.30 21.61 8.64
C LYS A 179 2.15 20.39 7.75
N VAL A 180 2.32 19.22 8.34
CA VAL A 180 2.19 17.95 7.62
C VAL A 180 1.28 17.01 8.39
N VAL A 181 0.37 16.38 7.66
CA VAL A 181 -0.46 15.28 8.15
C VAL A 181 0.06 14.00 7.51
N LEU A 182 0.68 13.14 8.32
CA LEU A 182 1.17 11.84 7.88
C LEU A 182 0.05 10.79 7.96
N ARG A 183 -0.11 10.00 6.91
CA ARG A 183 -1.06 8.88 6.83
C ARG A 183 -0.42 7.67 6.13
N PRO A 184 -0.75 6.44 6.52
CA PRO A 184 -0.24 5.27 5.84
C PRO A 184 -0.94 5.07 4.48
N LEU A 185 -0.16 4.75 3.44
CA LEU A 185 -0.60 4.16 2.18
C LEU A 185 -0.32 2.65 2.25
N MET A 186 -1.02 1.97 3.13
CA MET A 186 -0.86 0.55 3.44
C MET A 186 -2.23 -0.08 3.68
N VAL A 187 -2.44 -1.30 3.20
CA VAL A 187 -3.70 -2.02 3.45
C VAL A 187 -3.87 -2.32 4.94
N VAL A 188 -2.76 -2.58 5.63
CA VAL A 188 -2.72 -2.77 7.09
C VAL A 188 -1.64 -1.84 7.67
N ALA A 189 -2.04 -0.94 8.53
CA ALA A 189 -1.14 -0.09 9.30
C ALA A 189 -0.53 -0.91 10.45
N GLY A 190 0.62 -1.51 10.20
CA GLY A 190 1.37 -2.34 11.14
C GLY A 190 2.58 -1.63 11.74
N ASP A 191 3.68 -2.35 11.84
CA ASP A 191 4.94 -1.88 12.43
C ASP A 191 5.47 -0.61 11.78
N HIS A 192 5.53 -0.59 10.44
CA HIS A 192 5.99 0.58 9.69
C HIS A 192 5.15 1.85 9.95
N ALA A 193 3.84 1.71 10.10
CA ALA A 193 3.00 2.87 10.41
C ALA A 193 3.16 3.34 11.85
N ASN A 194 3.44 2.44 12.78
CA ASN A 194 3.58 2.78 14.19
C ASN A 194 5.00 3.26 14.55
N ASN A 195 6.03 2.67 13.95
CA ASN A 195 7.42 2.96 14.27
C ASN A 195 8.05 3.91 13.23
N ASP A 196 8.15 3.48 11.96
CA ASP A 196 8.86 4.29 10.94
C ASP A 196 8.10 5.59 10.58
N MET A 197 6.77 5.58 10.63
CA MET A 197 5.98 6.78 10.35
C MET A 197 5.76 7.63 11.61
N ALA A 198 5.21 7.06 12.67
CA ALA A 198 4.67 7.77 13.83
C ALA A 198 5.44 7.51 15.14
N GLY A 199 6.57 6.81 15.09
CA GLY A 199 7.42 6.54 16.24
C GLY A 199 8.12 7.77 16.78
N ASP A 200 8.75 7.62 17.94
CA ASP A 200 9.48 8.70 18.62
C ASP A 200 11.00 8.62 18.38
N ASP A 201 11.47 7.67 17.58
CA ASP A 201 12.87 7.54 17.20
C ASP A 201 13.28 8.64 16.22
N ASP A 202 14.53 9.07 16.26
CA ASP A 202 15.03 10.19 15.44
C ASP A 202 14.91 9.96 13.92
N ASP A 203 14.86 8.70 13.49
CA ASP A 203 14.72 8.28 12.09
C ASP A 203 13.25 8.08 11.66
N SER A 204 12.29 8.21 12.56
CA SER A 204 10.88 8.19 12.19
C SER A 204 10.51 9.40 11.33
N TRP A 205 9.57 9.22 10.43
CA TRP A 205 9.07 10.32 9.60
C TRP A 205 8.55 11.49 10.44
N LYS A 206 7.80 11.19 11.50
CA LYS A 206 7.32 12.19 12.44
C LYS A 206 8.46 13.07 12.94
N SER A 207 9.54 12.48 13.47
CA SER A 207 10.69 13.22 14.01
C SER A 207 11.47 13.98 12.96
N GLN A 208 11.55 13.46 11.74
CA GLN A 208 12.22 14.15 10.62
C GLN A 208 11.42 15.35 10.09
N PHE A 209 10.10 15.37 10.27
CA PHE A 209 9.25 16.51 9.91
C PHE A 209 9.16 17.59 11.00
N GLU A 210 9.57 17.31 12.23
CA GLU A 210 9.65 18.28 13.34
C GLU A 210 10.89 19.17 13.23
#